data_0ea8213eaa88c622a7767064f5c4511d
#
_entry.id   0ea8213eaa88c622a7767064f5c4511d
#
_cell.length_a   1.000
_cell.length_b   1.000
_cell.length_c   1.000
_cell.angle_alpha   90.00
_cell.angle_beta   90.00
_cell.angle_gamma   90.00
#
_symmetry.space_group_name_H-M   'P 1'
#
loop_
_entity.id
_entity.type
_entity.pdbx_description
1 polymer ?
#
loop_
_entity_poly.entity_id
_entity_poly.type
_entity_poly.pdbx_seq_one_letter_code
_entity_poly.pdbx_strand_id
1 'polypeptide(L)'
;EAKERVQNAITGLNQAIRDIRTYILDLRPRQLGNDGLMNGLKRLVTEYRANTFSEVQLTGPESDLKDLPHSHSIALFHICQEALANAAKHAKAKNVQVSVLVTNERVLIEVHDDGLGFNMGEMTETIGHGLANMQTRARAVGGEADISAAVGDGTTVLAWVPRTVKH
;
A
#
# COMPACT_ATOMS: atom_id res chain seq x y z
N GLU A 1 21.17 -35.29 0.55
CA GLU A 1 21.22 -34.84 -0.86
C GLU A 1 19.83 -34.85 -1.53
N ALA A 2 19.10 -35.97 -1.63
CA ALA A 2 17.78 -36.00 -2.26
C ALA A 2 16.72 -35.15 -1.52
N LYS A 3 16.68 -35.20 -0.18
CA LYS A 3 15.79 -34.41 0.66
C LYS A 3 16.06 -32.91 0.51
N GLU A 4 17.31 -32.53 0.42
CA GLU A 4 17.74 -31.15 0.23
C GLU A 4 17.34 -30.61 -1.14
N ARG A 5 17.48 -31.42 -2.19
CA ARG A 5 17.03 -31.08 -3.54
C ARG A 5 15.53 -30.86 -3.62
N VAL A 6 14.76 -31.73 -2.95
CA VAL A 6 13.29 -31.58 -2.86
C VAL A 6 12.93 -30.30 -2.11
N GLN A 7 13.61 -30.04 -0.99
CA GLN A 7 13.36 -28.80 -0.21
C GLN A 7 13.67 -27.54 -1.01
N ASN A 8 14.78 -27.54 -1.75
CA ASN A 8 15.15 -26.40 -2.62
C ASN A 8 14.14 -26.21 -3.75
N ALA A 9 13.63 -27.30 -4.34
CA ALA A 9 12.61 -27.24 -5.39
C ALA A 9 11.29 -26.67 -4.85
N ILE A 10 10.86 -27.07 -3.65
CA ILE A 10 9.65 -26.55 -2.98
C ILE A 10 9.82 -25.06 -2.69
N THR A 11 10.97 -24.65 -2.16
CA THR A 11 11.27 -23.24 -1.89
C THR A 11 11.23 -22.40 -3.16
N GLY A 12 11.86 -22.88 -4.24
CA GLY A 12 11.85 -22.21 -5.54
C GLY A 12 10.45 -22.10 -6.15
N LEU A 13 9.65 -23.16 -6.04
CA LEU A 13 8.27 -23.18 -6.53
C LEU A 13 7.39 -22.20 -5.74
N ASN A 14 7.51 -22.18 -4.43
CA ASN A 14 6.78 -21.23 -3.58
C ASN A 14 7.16 -19.77 -3.88
N GLN A 15 8.43 -19.51 -4.16
CA GLN A 15 8.88 -18.19 -4.57
C GLN A 15 8.28 -17.79 -5.93
N ALA A 16 8.29 -18.69 -6.91
CA ALA A 16 7.69 -18.45 -8.21
C ALA A 16 6.17 -18.15 -8.10
N ILE A 17 5.46 -18.88 -7.24
CA ILE A 17 4.03 -18.63 -6.99
C ILE A 17 3.82 -17.24 -6.39
N ARG A 18 4.65 -16.81 -5.42
CA ARG A 18 4.60 -15.45 -4.86
C ARG A 18 4.84 -14.39 -5.92
N ASP A 19 5.86 -14.57 -6.74
CA ASP A 19 6.22 -13.62 -7.79
C ASP A 19 5.09 -13.47 -8.82
N ILE A 20 4.47 -14.57 -9.23
CA ILE A 20 3.33 -14.55 -10.15
C ILE A 20 2.12 -13.84 -9.51
N ARG A 21 1.79 -14.12 -8.26
CA ARG A 21 0.67 -13.47 -7.55
C ARG A 21 0.91 -11.96 -7.39
N THR A 22 2.13 -11.58 -7.03
CA THR A 22 2.53 -10.16 -6.93
C THR A 22 2.41 -9.47 -8.29
N TYR A 23 2.83 -10.13 -9.35
CA TYR A 23 2.73 -9.63 -10.72
C TYR A 23 1.27 -9.44 -11.16
N ILE A 24 0.39 -10.37 -10.81
CA ILE A 24 -1.06 -10.27 -11.07
C ILE A 24 -1.66 -9.07 -10.33
N LEU A 25 -1.28 -8.84 -9.06
CA LEU A 25 -1.72 -7.66 -8.30
C LEU A 25 -1.33 -6.35 -8.98
N ASP A 26 -0.12 -6.29 -9.53
CA ASP A 26 0.41 -5.11 -10.20
C ASP A 26 -0.26 -4.84 -11.55
N LEU A 27 -0.59 -5.89 -12.30
CA LEU A 27 -1.20 -5.78 -13.64
C LEU A 27 -2.70 -5.47 -13.62
N ARG A 28 -3.40 -5.68 -12.53
CA ARG A 28 -4.82 -5.39 -12.43
C ARG A 28 -5.05 -3.94 -12.00
N PRO A 29 -5.40 -3.03 -12.92
CA PRO A 29 -5.78 -1.68 -12.52
C PRO A 29 -7.03 -1.76 -11.64
N ARG A 30 -6.90 -1.27 -10.41
CA ARG A 30 -8.01 -1.14 -9.48
C ARG A 30 -8.52 0.28 -9.51
N GLN A 31 -9.81 0.41 -9.57
CA GLN A 31 -10.48 1.70 -9.49
C GLN A 31 -11.40 1.71 -8.27
N LEU A 32 -11.48 2.84 -7.61
CA LEU A 32 -12.40 3.03 -6.50
C LEU A 32 -13.86 2.93 -6.99
N GLY A 33 -14.12 3.36 -8.22
CA GLY A 33 -15.46 3.37 -8.77
C GLY A 33 -16.36 4.33 -8.00
N ASN A 34 -17.59 3.89 -7.71
CA ASN A 34 -18.57 4.65 -6.92
C ASN A 34 -18.50 4.34 -5.42
N ASP A 35 -17.57 3.48 -4.99
CA ASP A 35 -17.40 3.17 -3.58
C ASP A 35 -16.77 4.33 -2.82
N GLY A 36 -17.07 4.43 -1.54
CA GLY A 36 -16.35 5.29 -0.63
C GLY A 36 -14.95 4.74 -0.31
N LEU A 37 -14.11 5.58 0.29
CA LEU A 37 -12.73 5.23 0.60
C LEU A 37 -12.61 3.95 1.44
N MET A 38 -13.36 3.84 2.52
CA MET A 38 -13.23 2.69 3.43
C MET A 38 -13.64 1.37 2.76
N ASN A 39 -14.70 1.37 1.93
CA ASN A 39 -15.09 0.19 1.18
C ASN A 39 -14.04 -0.20 0.13
N GLY A 40 -13.46 0.78 -0.55
CA GLY A 40 -12.36 0.56 -1.48
C GLY A 40 -11.13 -0.02 -0.79
N LEU A 41 -10.74 0.50 0.36
CA LEU A 41 -9.60 -0.01 1.13
C LEU A 41 -9.85 -1.43 1.66
N LYS A 42 -11.06 -1.74 2.11
CA LYS A 42 -11.44 -3.11 2.51
C LYS A 42 -11.24 -4.10 1.36
N ARG A 43 -11.61 -3.73 0.14
CA ARG A 43 -11.38 -4.57 -1.05
C ARG A 43 -9.90 -4.75 -1.34
N LEU A 44 -9.10 -3.69 -1.30
CA LEU A 44 -7.64 -3.77 -1.49
C LEU A 44 -6.97 -4.69 -0.48
N VAL A 45 -7.33 -4.55 0.80
CA VAL A 45 -6.79 -5.38 1.88
C VAL A 45 -7.18 -6.85 1.72
N THR A 46 -8.43 -7.13 1.39
CA THR A 46 -8.91 -8.50 1.14
C THR A 46 -8.14 -9.15 -0.01
N GLU A 47 -7.92 -8.41 -1.08
CA GLU A 47 -7.18 -8.90 -2.24
C GLU A 47 -5.70 -9.11 -1.94
N TYR A 48 -5.09 -8.19 -1.19
CA TYR A 48 -3.71 -8.33 -0.74
C TYR A 48 -3.53 -9.61 0.08
N ARG A 49 -4.43 -9.88 1.03
CA ARG A 49 -4.44 -11.13 1.82
C ARG A 49 -4.53 -12.38 0.95
N ALA A 50 -5.39 -12.35 -0.07
CA ALA A 50 -5.59 -13.49 -0.97
C ALA A 50 -4.35 -13.79 -1.83
N ASN A 51 -3.51 -12.81 -2.11
CA ASN A 51 -2.40 -12.91 -3.06
C ASN A 51 -1.02 -12.82 -2.42
N THR A 52 -0.92 -12.63 -1.11
CA THR A 52 0.34 -12.60 -0.37
C THR A 52 0.28 -13.56 0.82
N PHE A 53 1.44 -13.83 1.42
CA PHE A 53 1.52 -14.58 2.68
C PHE A 53 1.61 -13.66 3.91
N SER A 54 1.39 -12.36 3.72
CA SER A 54 1.42 -11.38 4.78
C SER A 54 0.07 -11.28 5.47
N GLU A 55 0.09 -11.10 6.77
CA GLU A 55 -1.06 -10.61 7.51
C GLU A 55 -1.23 -9.13 7.23
N VAL A 56 -2.45 -8.70 6.95
CA VAL A 56 -2.75 -7.28 6.76
C VAL A 56 -3.96 -6.88 7.59
N GLN A 57 -3.85 -5.75 8.27
CA GLN A 57 -4.92 -5.17 9.09
C GLN A 57 -5.30 -3.80 8.54
N LEU A 58 -6.58 -3.50 8.56
CA LEU A 58 -7.12 -2.19 8.24
C LEU A 58 -7.82 -1.63 9.47
N THR A 59 -7.41 -0.45 9.89
CA THR A 59 -8.03 0.30 10.99
C THR A 59 -8.50 1.66 10.49
N GLY A 60 -9.59 2.16 11.04
CA GLY A 60 -10.15 3.44 10.65
C GLY A 60 -11.64 3.55 10.95
N PRO A 61 -12.33 4.54 10.37
CA PRO A 61 -13.77 4.70 10.53
C PRO A 61 -14.53 3.45 10.06
N GLU A 62 -15.59 3.09 10.77
CA GLU A 62 -16.44 1.93 10.40
C GLU A 62 -17.21 2.17 9.10
N SER A 63 -17.57 3.42 8.85
CA SER A 63 -18.34 3.83 7.67
C SER A 63 -17.57 4.81 6.81
N ASP A 64 -17.97 4.91 5.55
CA ASP A 64 -17.38 5.85 4.61
C ASP A 64 -17.61 7.30 5.01
N LEU A 65 -16.64 8.14 4.64
CA LEU A 65 -16.61 9.56 4.92
C LEU A 65 -17.45 10.31 3.89
N LYS A 66 -18.66 10.71 4.27
CA LYS A 66 -19.62 11.36 3.36
C LYS A 66 -19.18 12.76 2.91
N ASP A 67 -18.36 13.42 3.71
CA ASP A 67 -17.87 14.77 3.45
C ASP A 67 -16.49 14.82 2.77
N LEU A 68 -15.90 13.66 2.49
CA LEU A 68 -14.65 13.58 1.73
C LEU A 68 -14.97 13.62 0.24
N PRO A 69 -14.45 14.61 -0.51
CA PRO A 69 -14.63 14.67 -1.96
C PRO A 69 -14.16 13.38 -2.64
N HIS A 70 -14.90 12.95 -3.66
CA HIS A 70 -14.57 11.70 -4.36
C HIS A 70 -13.16 11.70 -4.97
N SER A 71 -12.71 12.83 -5.51
CA SER A 71 -11.33 12.99 -6.00
C SER A 71 -10.27 12.76 -4.92
N HIS A 72 -10.54 13.16 -3.69
CA HIS A 72 -9.65 12.95 -2.54
C HIS A 72 -9.65 11.47 -2.11
N SER A 73 -10.81 10.82 -2.13
CA SER A 73 -10.91 9.38 -1.90
C SER A 73 -10.13 8.58 -2.94
N ILE A 74 -10.23 8.95 -4.22
CA ILE A 74 -9.47 8.33 -5.31
C ILE A 74 -7.96 8.48 -5.10
N ALA A 75 -7.50 9.68 -4.71
CA ALA A 75 -6.08 9.92 -4.44
C ALA A 75 -5.54 9.00 -3.35
N LEU A 76 -6.21 8.95 -2.19
CA LEU A 76 -5.80 8.09 -1.07
C LEU A 76 -5.90 6.60 -1.42
N PHE A 77 -6.92 6.19 -2.15
CA PHE A 77 -7.07 4.82 -2.62
C PHE A 77 -5.88 4.37 -3.48
N HIS A 78 -5.49 5.16 -4.47
CA HIS A 78 -4.35 4.83 -5.33
C HIS A 78 -3.00 4.91 -4.62
N ILE A 79 -2.85 5.81 -3.65
CA ILE A 79 -1.65 5.85 -2.80
C ILE A 79 -1.54 4.57 -1.96
N CYS A 80 -2.64 4.13 -1.35
CA CYS A 80 -2.67 2.87 -0.62
C CYS A 80 -2.36 1.67 -1.53
N GLN A 81 -2.93 1.63 -2.72
CA GLN A 81 -2.66 0.59 -3.71
C GLN A 81 -1.18 0.51 -4.06
N GLU A 82 -0.53 1.64 -4.34
CA GLU A 82 0.91 1.71 -4.62
C GLU A 82 1.75 1.25 -3.42
N ALA A 83 1.42 1.70 -2.22
CA ALA A 83 2.11 1.30 -0.99
C ALA A 83 2.00 -0.21 -0.73
N LEU A 84 0.83 -0.80 -0.92
CA LEU A 84 0.63 -2.25 -0.81
C LEU A 84 1.38 -3.02 -1.89
N ALA A 85 1.40 -2.52 -3.13
CA ALA A 85 2.17 -3.12 -4.21
C ALA A 85 3.67 -3.13 -3.90
N ASN A 86 4.20 -2.03 -3.36
CA ASN A 86 5.60 -1.94 -2.93
C ASN A 86 5.90 -2.91 -1.79
N ALA A 87 5.03 -3.03 -0.81
CA ALA A 87 5.17 -4.01 0.27
C ALA A 87 5.20 -5.45 -0.26
N ALA A 88 4.33 -5.77 -1.21
CA ALA A 88 4.29 -7.10 -1.83
C ALA A 88 5.56 -7.43 -2.63
N LYS A 89 6.09 -6.46 -3.38
CA LYS A 89 7.23 -6.66 -4.28
C LYS A 89 8.58 -6.64 -3.57
N HIS A 90 8.75 -5.76 -2.59
CA HIS A 90 10.07 -5.38 -2.10
C HIS A 90 10.30 -5.67 -0.62
N ALA A 91 9.25 -5.70 0.20
CA ALA A 91 9.42 -5.70 1.64
C ALA A 91 9.65 -7.08 2.25
N LYS A 92 9.15 -8.16 1.67
CA LYS A 92 9.08 -9.49 2.30
C LYS A 92 8.48 -9.42 3.71
N ALA A 93 7.49 -8.56 3.89
CA ALA A 93 6.86 -8.31 5.18
C ALA A 93 6.02 -9.50 5.63
N LYS A 94 5.97 -9.72 6.93
CA LYS A 94 5.03 -10.65 7.56
C LYS A 94 3.73 -9.96 7.92
N ASN A 95 3.82 -8.71 8.35
CA ASN A 95 2.69 -7.90 8.76
C ASN A 95 2.67 -6.56 8.02
N VAL A 96 1.48 -6.19 7.56
CA VAL A 96 1.21 -4.88 6.97
C VAL A 96 0.02 -4.27 7.70
N GLN A 97 0.14 -3.03 8.07
CA GLN A 97 -0.93 -2.28 8.70
C GLN A 97 -1.33 -1.09 7.83
N VAL A 98 -2.61 -0.99 7.55
CA VAL A 98 -3.24 0.16 6.89
C VAL A 98 -4.10 0.87 7.92
N SER A 99 -3.83 2.15 8.16
CA SER A 99 -4.54 2.96 9.14
C SER A 99 -5.11 4.21 8.47
N VAL A 100 -6.37 4.50 8.74
CA VAL A 100 -7.03 5.74 8.31
C VAL A 100 -7.37 6.57 9.52
N LEU A 101 -6.83 7.77 9.60
CA LEU A 101 -7.09 8.72 10.66
C LEU A 101 -7.84 9.93 10.10
N VAL A 102 -8.92 10.29 10.76
CA VAL A 102 -9.77 11.41 10.36
C VAL A 102 -9.70 12.50 11.42
N THR A 103 -9.36 13.70 10.98
CA THR A 103 -9.43 14.92 11.79
C THR A 103 -10.51 15.84 11.23
N ASN A 104 -10.71 16.99 11.85
CA ASN A 104 -11.66 17.99 11.34
C ASN A 104 -11.24 18.57 9.98
N GLU A 105 -9.94 18.60 9.69
CA GLU A 105 -9.39 19.24 8.50
C GLU A 105 -8.84 18.27 7.45
N ARG A 106 -8.45 17.07 7.86
CA ARG A 106 -7.69 16.14 7.02
C ARG A 106 -8.15 14.70 7.19
N VAL A 107 -7.93 13.93 6.15
CA VAL A 107 -7.93 12.47 6.21
C VAL A 107 -6.52 12.00 5.90
N LEU A 108 -5.98 11.19 6.78
CA LEU A 108 -4.63 10.61 6.66
C LEU A 108 -4.75 9.11 6.41
N ILE A 109 -3.83 8.59 5.62
CA ILE A 109 -3.62 7.16 5.47
C ILE A 109 -2.16 6.85 5.77
N GLU A 110 -1.94 5.81 6.56
CA GLU A 110 -0.62 5.26 6.83
C GLU A 110 -0.61 3.78 6.41
N VAL A 111 0.40 3.40 5.64
CA VAL A 111 0.66 2.00 5.30
C VAL A 111 2.04 1.65 5.81
N HIS A 112 2.10 0.79 6.81
CA HIS A 112 3.34 0.34 7.43
C HIS A 112 3.52 -1.16 7.19
N ASP A 113 4.71 -1.56 6.75
CA ASP A 113 5.13 -2.95 6.70
C ASP A 113 6.34 -3.20 7.61
N ASP A 114 6.44 -4.39 8.16
CA ASP A 114 7.55 -4.86 9.00
C ASP A 114 8.63 -5.60 8.20
N GLY A 115 8.75 -5.28 6.92
CA GLY A 115 9.64 -5.96 6.00
C GLY A 115 11.10 -5.51 6.09
N LEU A 116 11.82 -5.72 5.00
CA LEU A 116 13.26 -5.45 4.95
C LEU A 116 13.61 -3.97 5.09
N GLY A 117 12.70 -3.08 4.70
CA GLY A 117 13.02 -1.67 4.56
C GLY A 117 14.13 -1.43 3.54
N PHE A 118 14.64 -0.23 3.50
CA PHE A 118 15.76 0.16 2.64
C PHE A 118 16.40 1.44 3.18
N ASN A 119 17.64 1.69 2.73
CA ASN A 119 18.30 2.96 3.00
C ASN A 119 17.69 4.04 2.11
N MET A 120 17.17 5.11 2.69
CA MET A 120 16.55 6.23 1.95
C MET A 120 17.50 6.89 0.96
N GLY A 121 18.81 6.89 1.23
CA GLY A 121 19.84 7.38 0.31
C GLY A 121 20.11 6.47 -0.89
N GLU A 122 19.67 5.21 -0.83
CA GLU A 122 19.87 4.17 -1.86
C GLU A 122 18.54 3.70 -2.45
N MET A 123 17.55 4.57 -2.46
CA MET A 123 16.22 4.26 -3.00
C MET A 123 16.31 3.80 -4.45
N THR A 124 15.70 2.65 -4.76
CA THR A 124 15.63 2.14 -6.13
C THR A 124 14.82 3.07 -7.02
N GLU A 125 15.11 3.05 -8.33
CA GLU A 125 14.36 3.84 -9.31
C GLU A 125 12.85 3.53 -9.28
N THR A 126 12.48 2.26 -9.16
CA THR A 126 11.08 1.81 -9.10
C THR A 126 10.35 2.40 -7.89
N ILE A 127 10.95 2.36 -6.69
CA ILE A 127 10.37 2.95 -5.46
C ILE A 127 10.31 4.46 -5.60
N GLY A 128 11.35 5.10 -6.16
CA GLY A 128 11.37 6.54 -6.40
C GLY A 128 10.27 7.02 -7.35
N HIS A 129 9.99 6.28 -8.42
CA HIS A 129 8.87 6.56 -9.32
C HIS A 129 7.51 6.39 -8.62
N GLY A 130 7.34 5.33 -7.83
CA GLY A 130 6.13 5.12 -7.04
C GLY A 130 5.89 6.26 -6.04
N LEU A 131 6.93 6.71 -5.33
CA LEU A 131 6.84 7.85 -4.43
C LEU A 131 6.45 9.13 -5.18
N ALA A 132 7.08 9.42 -6.32
CA ALA A 132 6.75 10.59 -7.14
C ALA A 132 5.28 10.56 -7.60
N ASN A 133 4.77 9.41 -7.99
CA ASN A 133 3.38 9.23 -8.36
C ASN A 133 2.43 9.48 -7.17
N MET A 134 2.74 8.94 -6.00
CA MET A 134 1.97 9.18 -4.78
C MET A 134 1.94 10.66 -4.42
N GLN A 135 3.08 11.35 -4.48
CA GLN A 135 3.19 12.78 -4.22
C GLN A 135 2.38 13.60 -5.21
N THR A 136 2.46 13.29 -6.50
CA THR A 136 1.68 13.97 -7.54
C THR A 136 0.18 13.83 -7.31
N ARG A 137 -0.29 12.63 -6.94
CA ARG A 137 -1.70 12.39 -6.64
C ARG A 137 -2.19 13.16 -5.42
N ALA A 138 -1.42 13.15 -4.34
CA ALA A 138 -1.77 13.87 -3.12
C ALA A 138 -1.82 15.39 -3.37
N ARG A 139 -0.81 15.94 -4.02
CA ARG A 139 -0.72 17.38 -4.33
C ARG A 139 -1.82 17.86 -5.27
N ALA A 140 -2.26 17.02 -6.20
CA ALA A 140 -3.37 17.36 -7.11
C ALA A 140 -4.69 17.67 -6.38
N VAL A 141 -4.86 17.20 -5.15
CA VAL A 141 -6.03 17.45 -4.30
C VAL A 141 -5.69 18.27 -3.06
N GLY A 142 -4.53 18.92 -3.03
CA GLY A 142 -4.10 19.81 -1.95
C GLY A 142 -3.50 19.12 -0.72
N GLY A 143 -3.11 17.87 -0.86
CA GLY A 143 -2.47 17.06 0.19
C GLY A 143 -0.98 16.82 -0.06
N GLU A 144 -0.44 15.88 0.68
CA GLU A 144 0.94 15.42 0.53
C GLU A 144 1.07 13.91 0.80
N ALA A 145 2.13 13.32 0.25
CA ALA A 145 2.54 11.96 0.53
C ALA A 145 4.05 11.88 0.74
N ASP A 146 4.46 11.00 1.63
CA ASP A 146 5.88 10.76 1.92
C ASP A 146 6.11 9.28 2.27
N ILE A 147 7.36 8.86 2.17
CA ILE A 147 7.82 7.52 2.50
C ILE A 147 9.00 7.61 3.46
N SER A 148 9.01 6.75 4.46
CA SER A 148 10.16 6.56 5.34
C SER A 148 10.48 5.08 5.46
N ALA A 149 11.76 4.76 5.49
CA ALA A 149 12.24 3.39 5.62
C ALA A 149 13.62 3.36 6.27
N ALA A 150 13.90 2.27 6.94
CA ALA A 150 15.23 1.94 7.42
C ALA A 150 15.47 0.44 7.25
N VAL A 151 16.70 0.05 6.99
CA VAL A 151 17.07 -1.36 6.84
C VAL A 151 16.74 -2.12 8.13
N GLY A 152 15.91 -3.15 8.02
CA GLY A 152 15.45 -3.98 9.13
C GLY A 152 14.22 -3.46 9.89
N ASP A 153 13.78 -2.22 9.64
CA ASP A 153 12.64 -1.60 10.33
C ASP A 153 11.38 -1.46 9.44
N GLY A 154 11.45 -1.97 8.21
CA GLY A 154 10.34 -1.90 7.28
C GLY A 154 10.18 -0.54 6.61
N THR A 155 8.99 -0.31 6.08
CA THR A 155 8.66 0.89 5.30
C THR A 155 7.33 1.47 5.76
N THR A 156 7.24 2.78 5.83
CA THR A 156 6.01 3.51 6.13
C THR A 156 5.73 4.51 5.01
N VAL A 157 4.54 4.43 4.44
CA VAL A 157 3.99 5.45 3.55
C VAL A 157 2.94 6.22 4.32
N LEU A 158 3.07 7.53 4.36
CA LEU A 158 2.11 8.43 4.98
C LEU A 158 1.59 9.41 3.93
N ALA A 159 0.28 9.52 3.81
CA ALA A 159 -0.34 10.51 2.95
C ALA A 159 -1.53 11.17 3.65
N TRP A 160 -1.82 12.40 3.27
CA TRP A 160 -3.00 13.10 3.74
C TRP A 160 -3.62 13.94 2.63
N VAL A 161 -4.90 14.18 2.74
CA VAL A 161 -5.66 15.07 1.88
C VAL A 161 -6.57 15.96 2.74
N PRO A 162 -6.90 17.17 2.28
CA PRO A 162 -7.92 17.99 2.94
C PRO A 162 -9.25 17.26 2.97
N ARG A 163 -9.98 17.42 4.04
CA ARG A 163 -11.31 16.81 4.19
C ARG A 163 -12.38 17.54 3.36
N THR A 164 -12.19 18.83 3.16
CA THR A 164 -13.07 19.67 2.36
C THR A 164 -12.30 20.38 1.28
N VAL A 165 -12.95 20.73 0.17
CA VAL A 165 -12.37 21.58 -0.86
C VAL A 165 -12.29 23.00 -0.31
N LYS A 166 -11.09 23.59 -0.24
CA LYS A 166 -10.95 25.03 -0.01
C LYS A 166 -11.38 25.75 -1.28
N HIS A 167 -12.43 26.52 -1.17
CA HIS A 167 -12.83 27.48 -2.22
C HIS A 167 -11.92 28.69 -2.23
#